data_8458c320f9622bb6754cb916c3af08da
#
_entry.id   8458c320f9622bb6754cb916c3af08da
#
_cell.length_a   1.000
_cell.length_b   1.000
_cell.length_c   1.000
_cell.angle_alpha   90.00
_cell.angle_beta   90.00
_cell.angle_gamma   90.00
#
_symmetry.space_group_name_H-M   'P 1'
#
loop_
_entity.id
_entity.type
_entity.pdbx_description
1 polymer ?
#
loop_
_entity_poly.entity_id
_entity_poly.type
_entity_poly.pdbx_seq_one_letter_code
_entity_poly.pdbx_strand_id
1 'polypeptide(L)'
;FGSLYDVPWSIAAIQGRLAYRQAEDGFALTSGKLVARAEGLTAEGKLHMNLTQDRRSRTWGLVLSAKDFDLSAALPFMPNTVPETATRWLKENLLAGRSSTTGLFVHGSLDRISPKAEKQYGVQIALENGVIQYDPDWPVASATVGRIDVSNKGIFGEQLVTQLYATAASGVSLSMPFTDAGLLTEVVVQGQVQGPVADLIRFFQETPLQGQVKGVADSWTGKGRALGSAKVTVPLDGTIRAPDVSAGLWVDQAEIALNDIGLNLTDFRGQFDYETKTGLSAKQIQFDVLGGSTNARIRSELFGNGGVTLIALEGDVDMAPVTDWLDLTLLRLTEGSTVYQGSLSVPYGGREDQPVFEFASDLRGVTIDMPPPAGKIVADARRPLRVTQSFDATGSELAFELDQSAGGILRLAGDEVQGGIIEIGRYEPKAAAFDSIRITGALPYASLEEWDEFLLRLDALSKGDVSEAFRARLDSVQVQAAQFDLFGYALEDVALGLYPDAGSWRMTLLNSEVDGMVRLNDDPDVPLEIVLDSLNLISDGALGDPLLGLTSEDLLPADVLIRSVYWDGEDYGRWQFRLQPNDESVLLSNLTAQ
;
A
#
# COMPACT_ATOMS: atom_id res chain seq x y z
N PHE A 1 18.40 -2.96 -57.68
CA PHE A 1 18.58 -2.38 -56.34
C PHE A 1 17.32 -1.63 -55.86
N GLY A 2 16.70 -0.74 -56.65
CA GLY A 2 15.53 0.06 -56.23
C GLY A 2 14.24 -0.72 -55.89
N SER A 3 14.25 -2.04 -55.98
CA SER A 3 13.16 -2.91 -55.50
C SER A 3 13.38 -3.55 -54.12
N LEU A 4 14.60 -3.44 -53.59
CA LEU A 4 14.99 -4.05 -52.32
C LEU A 4 15.37 -3.00 -51.27
N TYR A 5 15.66 -1.78 -51.71
CA TYR A 5 16.11 -0.67 -50.82
C TYR A 5 15.49 0.63 -51.27
N ASP A 6 14.94 1.41 -50.38
CA ASP A 6 14.31 2.72 -50.67
C ASP A 6 15.34 3.81 -50.94
N VAL A 7 16.54 3.66 -50.37
CA VAL A 7 17.63 4.64 -50.49
C VAL A 7 18.84 3.99 -51.13
N PRO A 8 19.54 4.67 -52.07
CA PRO A 8 20.81 4.20 -52.59
C PRO A 8 21.85 4.07 -51.49
N TRP A 9 22.59 2.98 -51.46
CA TRP A 9 23.69 2.82 -50.52
C TRP A 9 24.83 3.79 -50.82
N SER A 10 25.22 4.54 -49.82
CA SER A 10 26.40 5.40 -49.89
C SER A 10 27.65 4.57 -49.56
N ILE A 11 28.23 3.93 -50.57
CA ILE A 11 29.43 3.11 -50.45
C ILE A 11 30.61 3.92 -50.96
N ALA A 12 31.60 4.20 -50.08
CA ALA A 12 32.79 4.96 -50.41
C ALA A 12 33.77 4.18 -51.29
N ALA A 13 33.87 2.86 -51.09
CA ALA A 13 34.75 2.01 -51.87
C ALA A 13 34.31 0.55 -51.84
N ILE A 14 34.46 -0.15 -52.95
CA ILE A 14 34.39 -1.62 -53.03
C ILE A 14 35.70 -2.13 -53.64
N GLN A 15 36.33 -3.09 -52.99
CA GLN A 15 37.54 -3.72 -53.44
C GLN A 15 37.38 -5.25 -53.50
N GLY A 16 37.88 -5.91 -54.55
CA GLY A 16 37.84 -7.34 -54.65
C GLY A 16 38.08 -7.85 -56.07
N ARG A 17 37.86 -9.13 -56.26
CA ARG A 17 38.00 -9.78 -57.60
C ARG A 17 36.62 -10.32 -58.01
N LEU A 18 36.27 -10.13 -59.29
CA LEU A 18 35.10 -10.69 -59.91
C LEU A 18 35.53 -11.66 -61.00
N ALA A 19 34.90 -12.81 -61.05
CA ALA A 19 35.08 -13.80 -62.11
C ALA A 19 33.77 -13.87 -62.92
N TYR A 20 33.94 -13.79 -64.21
CA TYR A 20 32.86 -13.95 -65.20
C TYR A 20 32.98 -15.31 -65.88
N ARG A 21 31.89 -16.02 -66.01
CA ARG A 21 31.80 -17.29 -66.72
C ARG A 21 30.60 -17.28 -67.67
N GLN A 22 30.86 -17.48 -68.95
CA GLN A 22 29.85 -17.66 -69.97
C GLN A 22 29.16 -19.02 -69.80
N ALA A 23 27.82 -19.11 -69.96
CA ALA A 23 27.01 -20.30 -69.99
C ALA A 23 26.22 -20.30 -71.29
N GLU A 24 25.62 -21.44 -71.69
CA GLU A 24 24.88 -21.57 -72.94
C GLU A 24 23.68 -20.64 -73.05
N ASP A 25 23.01 -20.37 -71.91
CA ASP A 25 21.80 -19.58 -71.83
C ASP A 25 22.00 -18.25 -71.02
N GLY A 26 23.26 -17.82 -70.86
CA GLY A 26 23.54 -16.59 -70.08
C GLY A 26 24.96 -16.51 -69.56
N PHE A 27 25.13 -15.95 -68.38
CA PHE A 27 26.43 -15.87 -67.68
C PHE A 27 26.32 -15.92 -66.18
N ALA A 28 27.35 -16.36 -65.51
CA ALA A 28 27.49 -16.29 -64.06
C ALA A 28 28.56 -15.30 -63.70
N LEU A 29 28.29 -14.51 -62.66
CA LEU A 29 29.21 -13.59 -61.99
C LEU A 29 29.47 -14.09 -60.60
N THR A 30 30.73 -14.33 -60.24
CA THR A 30 31.13 -14.73 -58.88
C THR A 30 32.23 -13.84 -58.39
N SER A 31 32.20 -13.53 -57.09
CA SER A 31 33.31 -12.79 -56.50
C SER A 31 34.19 -13.68 -55.65
N GLY A 32 35.46 -13.29 -55.57
CA GLY A 32 36.32 -13.64 -54.43
C GLY A 32 35.85 -12.86 -53.17
N LYS A 33 36.77 -12.63 -52.26
CA LYS A 33 36.53 -11.73 -51.13
C LYS A 33 36.33 -10.30 -51.65
N LEU A 34 35.16 -9.72 -51.38
CA LEU A 34 34.85 -8.31 -51.56
C LEU A 34 34.95 -7.60 -50.23
N VAL A 35 35.48 -6.38 -50.23
CA VAL A 35 35.48 -5.48 -49.07
C VAL A 35 34.76 -4.21 -49.47
N ALA A 36 33.66 -3.92 -48.82
CA ALA A 36 32.88 -2.69 -49.00
C ALA A 36 33.04 -1.77 -47.79
N ARG A 37 33.31 -0.49 -48.04
CA ARG A 37 33.48 0.53 -47.01
C ARG A 37 32.37 1.56 -47.16
N ALA A 38 31.64 1.80 -46.10
CA ALA A 38 30.67 2.85 -45.97
C ALA A 38 30.99 3.68 -44.70
N GLU A 39 30.31 4.76 -44.49
CA GLU A 39 30.47 5.58 -43.27
C GLU A 39 30.13 4.75 -42.02
N GLY A 40 31.11 4.63 -41.11
CA GLY A 40 30.95 3.87 -39.86
C GLY A 40 30.87 2.35 -40.00
N LEU A 41 30.96 1.79 -41.22
CA LEU A 41 30.76 0.37 -41.49
C LEU A 41 31.73 -0.17 -42.54
N THR A 42 32.44 -1.25 -42.21
CA THR A 42 33.22 -2.03 -43.19
C THR A 42 32.68 -3.46 -43.24
N ALA A 43 32.25 -3.91 -44.38
CA ALA A 43 31.74 -5.26 -44.60
C ALA A 43 32.65 -6.04 -45.57
N GLU A 44 32.81 -7.32 -45.31
CA GLU A 44 33.50 -8.28 -46.18
C GLU A 44 32.55 -9.37 -46.64
N GLY A 45 32.68 -9.85 -47.88
CA GLY A 45 31.75 -10.90 -48.32
C GLY A 45 32.02 -11.46 -49.69
N LYS A 46 31.05 -12.19 -50.19
CA LYS A 46 31.04 -12.82 -51.53
C LYS A 46 29.71 -12.61 -52.18
N LEU A 47 29.75 -12.41 -53.51
CA LEU A 47 28.57 -12.28 -54.37
C LEU A 47 28.58 -13.40 -55.41
N HIS A 48 27.42 -13.97 -55.66
CA HIS A 48 27.14 -14.87 -56.77
C HIS A 48 25.89 -14.39 -57.50
N MET A 49 25.94 -14.34 -58.83
CA MET A 49 24.79 -14.03 -59.67
C MET A 49 24.78 -14.99 -60.84
N ASN A 50 23.60 -15.55 -61.13
CA ASN A 50 23.34 -16.35 -62.32
C ASN A 50 22.32 -15.59 -63.17
N LEU A 51 22.75 -15.12 -64.36
CA LEU A 51 21.99 -14.22 -65.21
C LEU A 51 21.70 -14.95 -66.53
N THR A 52 20.65 -15.76 -66.55
CA THR A 52 20.13 -16.49 -67.64
C THR A 52 19.29 -15.60 -68.56
N GLN A 53 19.06 -16.05 -69.86
CA GLN A 53 18.17 -15.34 -70.76
C GLN A 53 16.74 -15.31 -70.23
N ASP A 54 16.26 -16.43 -69.69
CA ASP A 54 14.99 -16.45 -68.95
C ASP A 54 15.12 -15.69 -67.64
N ARG A 55 14.35 -14.61 -67.56
CA ARG A 55 14.34 -13.75 -66.35
C ARG A 55 13.90 -14.49 -65.09
N ARG A 56 13.03 -15.48 -65.20
CA ARG A 56 12.51 -16.25 -64.06
C ARG A 56 13.54 -17.15 -63.42
N SER A 57 14.53 -17.59 -64.23
CA SER A 57 15.63 -18.45 -63.75
C SER A 57 16.84 -17.69 -63.23
N ARG A 58 16.78 -16.35 -63.22
CA ARG A 58 17.87 -15.51 -62.67
C ARG A 58 17.92 -15.58 -61.16
N THR A 59 19.05 -15.91 -60.63
CA THR A 59 19.28 -16.00 -59.18
C THR A 59 20.50 -15.19 -58.76
N TRP A 60 20.49 -14.80 -57.53
CA TRP A 60 21.64 -14.15 -56.91
C TRP A 60 21.80 -14.59 -55.46
N GLY A 61 23.00 -14.49 -54.93
CA GLY A 61 23.32 -14.75 -53.53
C GLY A 61 24.39 -13.79 -53.05
N LEU A 62 24.24 -13.28 -51.87
CA LEU A 62 25.17 -12.38 -51.19
C LEU A 62 25.38 -12.87 -49.77
N VAL A 63 26.63 -12.97 -49.36
CA VAL A 63 27.01 -13.19 -47.94
C VAL A 63 27.95 -12.07 -47.56
N LEU A 64 27.61 -11.35 -46.48
CA LEU A 64 28.41 -10.27 -45.91
C LEU A 64 28.69 -10.55 -44.43
N SER A 65 29.83 -10.07 -43.94
CA SER A 65 30.17 -10.00 -42.54
C SER A 65 30.75 -8.62 -42.23
N ALA A 66 30.31 -8.01 -41.14
CA ALA A 66 30.86 -6.77 -40.62
C ALA A 66 31.23 -6.95 -39.15
N LYS A 67 32.18 -6.18 -38.67
CA LYS A 67 32.66 -6.28 -37.27
C LYS A 67 32.83 -4.89 -36.66
N ASP A 68 32.63 -4.83 -35.36
CA ASP A 68 32.98 -3.68 -34.48
C ASP A 68 32.40 -2.34 -34.98
N PHE A 69 31.07 -2.28 -35.18
CA PHE A 69 30.36 -1.08 -35.65
C PHE A 69 29.14 -0.75 -34.77
N ASP A 70 28.74 0.50 -34.78
CA ASP A 70 27.49 0.94 -34.15
C ASP A 70 26.29 0.53 -34.98
N LEU A 71 25.26 -0.07 -34.38
CA LEU A 71 24.10 -0.60 -35.08
C LEU A 71 23.35 0.47 -35.90
N SER A 72 23.39 1.73 -35.48
CA SER A 72 22.84 2.85 -36.25
C SER A 72 23.45 2.99 -37.65
N ALA A 73 24.72 2.65 -37.81
CA ALA A 73 25.39 2.65 -39.12
C ALA A 73 24.87 1.57 -40.08
N ALA A 74 24.22 0.52 -39.57
CA ALA A 74 23.64 -0.55 -40.39
C ALA A 74 22.20 -0.29 -40.82
N LEU A 75 21.45 0.58 -40.13
CA LEU A 75 20.03 0.87 -40.41
C LEU A 75 19.76 1.27 -41.88
N PRO A 76 20.61 2.09 -42.56
CA PRO A 76 20.42 2.43 -43.96
C PRO A 76 20.52 1.23 -44.94
N PHE A 77 21.12 0.11 -44.50
CA PHE A 77 21.31 -1.10 -45.30
C PHE A 77 20.24 -2.16 -45.06
N MET A 78 19.19 -1.85 -44.32
CA MET A 78 18.07 -2.77 -44.11
C MET A 78 17.23 -2.90 -45.39
N PRO A 79 16.96 -4.13 -45.87
CA PRO A 79 16.17 -4.33 -47.09
C PRO A 79 14.67 -4.10 -46.84
N ASN A 80 13.96 -3.62 -47.87
CA ASN A 80 12.48 -3.42 -47.84
C ASN A 80 11.68 -4.73 -47.68
N THR A 81 12.36 -5.87 -47.67
CA THR A 81 11.77 -7.17 -47.33
C THR A 81 11.50 -7.31 -45.84
N VAL A 82 12.19 -6.53 -45.00
CA VAL A 82 11.85 -6.36 -43.58
C VAL A 82 10.59 -5.50 -43.48
N PRO A 83 9.56 -5.90 -42.76
CA PRO A 83 8.34 -5.11 -42.65
C PRO A 83 8.61 -3.69 -42.18
N GLU A 84 7.92 -2.71 -42.77
CA GLU A 84 8.09 -1.29 -42.43
C GLU A 84 7.85 -1.02 -40.95
N THR A 85 6.88 -1.72 -40.35
CA THR A 85 6.60 -1.65 -38.91
C THR A 85 7.79 -2.08 -38.07
N ALA A 86 8.49 -3.16 -38.44
CA ALA A 86 9.69 -3.62 -37.75
C ALA A 86 10.86 -2.65 -37.93
N THR A 87 11.06 -2.14 -39.15
CA THR A 87 12.11 -1.15 -39.43
C THR A 87 11.89 0.15 -38.66
N ARG A 88 10.65 0.62 -38.61
CA ARG A 88 10.26 1.79 -37.83
C ARG A 88 10.49 1.56 -36.35
N TRP A 89 10.01 0.44 -35.81
CA TRP A 89 10.20 0.09 -34.40
C TRP A 89 11.68 0.05 -34.01
N LEU A 90 12.53 -0.57 -34.83
CA LEU A 90 13.98 -0.60 -34.59
C LEU A 90 14.62 0.80 -34.57
N LYS A 91 14.19 1.69 -35.48
CA LYS A 91 14.70 3.06 -35.56
C LYS A 91 14.29 3.91 -34.36
N GLU A 92 13.09 3.69 -33.84
CA GLU A 92 12.51 4.47 -32.74
C GLU A 92 12.96 3.94 -31.37
N ASN A 93 13.17 2.63 -31.25
CA ASN A 93 13.31 1.96 -29.95
C ASN A 93 14.72 1.40 -29.67
N LEU A 94 15.58 1.22 -30.69
CA LEU A 94 16.99 0.90 -30.48
C LEU A 94 17.76 2.21 -30.30
N LEU A 95 17.92 2.66 -29.05
CA LEU A 95 18.53 3.97 -28.73
C LEU A 95 20.06 3.96 -28.89
N ALA A 96 20.70 2.81 -28.60
CA ALA A 96 22.14 2.61 -28.76
C ALA A 96 22.46 1.11 -28.85
N GLY A 97 23.65 0.78 -29.35
CA GLY A 97 24.17 -0.58 -29.37
C GLY A 97 25.29 -0.75 -30.38
N ARG A 98 26.18 -1.69 -30.11
CA ARG A 98 27.26 -2.09 -31.02
C ARG A 98 27.07 -3.52 -31.44
N SER A 99 27.60 -3.87 -32.62
CA SER A 99 27.77 -5.26 -33.00
C SER A 99 29.26 -5.60 -33.06
N SER A 100 29.66 -6.62 -32.31
CA SER A 100 31.00 -7.19 -32.43
C SER A 100 31.17 -8.00 -33.73
N THR A 101 30.08 -8.61 -34.16
CA THR A 101 30.04 -9.31 -35.46
C THR A 101 28.60 -9.40 -35.96
N THR A 102 28.39 -8.98 -37.19
CA THR A 102 27.14 -9.19 -37.92
C THR A 102 27.39 -10.00 -39.20
N GLY A 103 26.58 -11.03 -39.42
CA GLY A 103 26.51 -11.79 -40.66
C GLY A 103 25.20 -11.50 -41.38
N LEU A 104 25.24 -11.28 -42.69
CA LEU A 104 24.09 -11.14 -43.55
C LEU A 104 24.20 -12.16 -44.67
N PHE A 105 23.14 -12.88 -44.94
CA PHE A 105 22.99 -13.61 -46.22
C PHE A 105 21.69 -13.22 -46.91
N VAL A 106 21.74 -13.17 -48.22
CA VAL A 106 20.56 -13.02 -49.09
C VAL A 106 20.69 -13.99 -50.23
N HIS A 107 19.63 -14.72 -50.55
CA HIS A 107 19.57 -15.61 -51.68
C HIS A 107 18.18 -15.57 -52.33
N GLY A 108 18.09 -15.65 -53.64
CA GLY A 108 16.80 -15.76 -54.27
C GLY A 108 16.76 -15.35 -55.75
N SER A 109 15.56 -15.28 -56.28
CA SER A 109 15.28 -14.85 -57.65
C SER A 109 15.47 -13.34 -57.79
N LEU A 110 16.03 -12.91 -58.93
CA LEU A 110 16.07 -11.51 -59.38
C LEU A 110 14.77 -11.04 -60.01
N ASP A 111 13.82 -11.97 -60.30
CA ASP A 111 12.50 -11.60 -60.81
C ASP A 111 11.65 -10.94 -59.72
N ARG A 112 11.02 -9.80 -60.07
CA ARG A 112 10.14 -9.06 -59.15
C ARG A 112 8.85 -9.80 -58.82
N ILE A 113 8.38 -10.67 -59.72
CA ILE A 113 7.10 -11.38 -59.65
C ILE A 113 7.25 -12.70 -58.86
N SER A 114 8.47 -13.18 -58.64
CA SER A 114 8.71 -14.41 -57.89
C SER A 114 8.14 -14.36 -56.50
N PRO A 115 7.50 -15.43 -56.02
CA PRO A 115 6.96 -15.50 -54.65
C PRO A 115 8.02 -15.11 -53.60
N LYS A 116 7.58 -14.46 -52.54
CA LYS A 116 8.46 -14.10 -51.41
C LYS A 116 9.20 -15.29 -50.80
N ALA A 117 8.61 -16.49 -50.87
CA ALA A 117 9.20 -17.75 -50.43
C ALA A 117 10.50 -18.14 -51.16
N GLU A 118 10.68 -17.64 -52.40
CA GLU A 118 11.90 -17.88 -53.18
C GLU A 118 13.03 -16.90 -52.85
N LYS A 119 12.75 -15.90 -52.00
CA LYS A 119 13.72 -14.89 -51.56
C LYS A 119 13.99 -15.11 -50.08
N GLN A 120 15.14 -15.63 -49.77
CA GLN A 120 15.58 -15.88 -48.38
C GLN A 120 16.62 -14.86 -47.95
N TYR A 121 16.48 -14.37 -46.73
CA TYR A 121 17.48 -13.55 -46.09
C TYR A 121 17.62 -13.94 -44.64
N GLY A 122 18.79 -13.69 -44.09
CA GLY A 122 19.06 -13.81 -42.68
C GLY A 122 20.14 -12.81 -42.25
N VAL A 123 19.92 -12.19 -41.10
CA VAL A 123 20.89 -11.33 -40.46
C VAL A 123 21.09 -11.87 -39.04
N GLN A 124 22.33 -12.15 -38.69
CA GLN A 124 22.73 -12.54 -37.34
C GLN A 124 23.56 -11.43 -36.75
N ILE A 125 23.18 -10.93 -35.58
CA ILE A 125 23.80 -9.81 -34.91
C ILE A 125 24.28 -10.28 -33.55
N ALA A 126 25.60 -10.18 -33.28
CA ALA A 126 26.15 -10.27 -31.92
C ALA A 126 26.08 -8.87 -31.30
N LEU A 127 25.05 -8.65 -30.49
CA LEU A 127 24.75 -7.37 -29.86
C LEU A 127 25.62 -7.16 -28.61
N GLU A 128 26.16 -5.96 -28.45
CA GLU A 128 26.89 -5.50 -27.27
C GLU A 128 26.39 -4.13 -26.85
N ASN A 129 26.19 -3.95 -25.54
CA ASN A 129 25.74 -2.70 -24.93
C ASN A 129 24.49 -2.08 -25.57
N GLY A 130 23.53 -2.94 -25.96
CA GLY A 130 22.26 -2.48 -26.49
C GLY A 130 21.46 -1.70 -25.46
N VAL A 131 20.81 -0.62 -25.92
CA VAL A 131 19.86 0.19 -25.13
C VAL A 131 18.55 0.22 -25.90
N ILE A 132 17.51 -0.39 -25.34
CA ILE A 132 16.24 -0.62 -26.02
C ILE A 132 15.10 -0.05 -25.17
N GLN A 133 14.36 0.89 -25.75
CA GLN A 133 13.09 1.40 -25.22
C GLN A 133 11.95 0.64 -25.86
N TYR A 134 11.57 -0.50 -25.29
CA TYR A 134 10.56 -1.37 -25.90
C TYR A 134 9.13 -0.84 -25.78
N ASP A 135 8.88 0.03 -24.80
CA ASP A 135 7.62 0.74 -24.57
C ASP A 135 7.91 2.02 -23.74
N PRO A 136 7.30 3.19 -24.05
CA PRO A 136 7.56 4.45 -23.36
C PRO A 136 7.25 4.44 -21.85
N ASP A 137 6.25 3.65 -21.46
CA ASP A 137 5.76 3.59 -20.06
C ASP A 137 6.49 2.51 -19.24
N TRP A 138 7.50 1.84 -19.84
CA TRP A 138 8.27 0.78 -19.20
C TRP A 138 9.76 1.13 -19.11
N PRO A 139 10.50 0.60 -18.13
CA PRO A 139 11.93 0.91 -17.97
C PRO A 139 12.76 0.45 -19.18
N VAL A 140 13.77 1.24 -19.51
CA VAL A 140 14.70 0.95 -20.61
C VAL A 140 15.49 -0.33 -20.31
N ALA A 141 15.56 -1.24 -21.28
CA ALA A 141 16.47 -2.37 -21.27
C ALA A 141 17.87 -1.90 -21.68
N SER A 142 18.82 -1.89 -20.75
CA SER A 142 20.19 -1.38 -20.90
C SER A 142 21.22 -2.49 -20.86
N ALA A 143 22.45 -2.19 -21.29
CA ALA A 143 23.58 -3.12 -21.31
C ALA A 143 23.22 -4.49 -21.97
N THR A 144 22.33 -4.47 -22.98
CA THR A 144 21.87 -5.69 -23.61
C THR A 144 22.98 -6.34 -24.43
N VAL A 145 23.23 -7.61 -24.15
CA VAL A 145 24.24 -8.44 -24.83
C VAL A 145 23.61 -9.75 -25.26
N GLY A 146 24.00 -10.25 -26.42
CA GLY A 146 23.60 -11.57 -26.91
C GLY A 146 23.42 -11.62 -28.40
N ARG A 147 22.69 -12.64 -28.89
CA ARG A 147 22.49 -12.85 -30.31
C ARG A 147 21.06 -12.53 -30.73
N ILE A 148 20.95 -11.79 -31.83
CA ILE A 148 19.68 -11.51 -32.51
C ILE A 148 19.77 -12.06 -33.96
N ASP A 149 18.78 -12.84 -34.33
CA ASP A 149 18.61 -13.40 -35.65
C ASP A 149 17.37 -12.80 -36.33
N VAL A 150 17.54 -12.20 -37.48
CA VAL A 150 16.45 -11.65 -38.32
C VAL A 150 16.35 -12.47 -39.60
N SER A 151 15.16 -12.91 -39.94
CA SER A 151 14.95 -13.72 -41.16
C SER A 151 13.54 -13.51 -41.74
N ASN A 152 13.23 -14.20 -42.80
CA ASN A 152 11.87 -14.25 -43.34
C ASN A 152 10.82 -14.75 -42.32
N LYS A 153 11.24 -15.45 -41.28
CA LYS A 153 10.36 -16.03 -40.28
C LYS A 153 10.08 -15.08 -39.12
N GLY A 154 10.90 -14.04 -38.94
CA GLY A 154 10.76 -13.11 -37.81
C GLY A 154 12.09 -12.61 -37.27
N ILE A 155 12.02 -11.99 -36.11
CA ILE A 155 13.16 -11.53 -35.30
C ILE A 155 13.20 -12.37 -34.03
N PHE A 156 14.33 -12.99 -33.77
CA PHE A 156 14.53 -13.87 -32.63
C PHE A 156 15.81 -13.49 -31.87
N GLY A 157 15.73 -13.46 -30.57
CA GLY A 157 16.89 -13.30 -29.68
C GLY A 157 16.97 -14.49 -28.74
N GLU A 158 18.17 -15.01 -28.55
CA GLU A 158 18.43 -16.13 -27.66
C GLU A 158 19.58 -15.81 -26.69
N GLN A 159 19.42 -16.26 -25.44
CA GLN A 159 20.42 -16.10 -24.38
C GLN A 159 20.85 -14.63 -24.18
N LEU A 160 19.90 -13.69 -24.35
CA LEU A 160 20.17 -12.30 -24.10
C LEU A 160 20.35 -12.08 -22.60
N VAL A 161 21.24 -11.13 -22.26
CA VAL A 161 21.40 -10.59 -20.92
C VAL A 161 21.13 -9.10 -21.01
N THR A 162 20.35 -8.55 -20.09
CA THR A 162 20.01 -7.12 -20.07
C THR A 162 19.79 -6.65 -18.64
N GLN A 163 19.70 -5.35 -18.43
CA GLN A 163 19.39 -4.72 -17.16
C GLN A 163 18.16 -3.82 -17.28
N LEU A 164 17.29 -3.91 -16.27
CA LEU A 164 16.17 -2.99 -16.02
C LEU A 164 16.44 -2.35 -14.66
N TYR A 165 16.75 -1.05 -14.61
CA TYR A 165 17.32 -0.40 -13.43
C TYR A 165 18.66 -1.09 -13.01
N ALA A 166 18.75 -1.60 -11.77
CA ALA A 166 19.86 -2.43 -11.29
C ALA A 166 19.57 -3.95 -11.38
N THR A 167 18.37 -4.35 -11.81
CA THR A 167 17.94 -5.74 -11.93
C THR A 167 18.48 -6.35 -13.22
N ALA A 168 19.24 -7.42 -13.09
CA ALA A 168 19.72 -8.20 -14.22
C ALA A 168 18.66 -9.17 -14.71
N ALA A 169 18.44 -9.21 -16.03
CA ALA A 169 17.69 -10.25 -16.71
C ALA A 169 18.63 -11.12 -17.52
N SER A 170 18.56 -12.44 -17.36
CA SER A 170 19.44 -13.42 -18.00
C SER A 170 18.66 -14.54 -18.66
N GLY A 171 19.28 -15.22 -19.64
CA GLY A 171 18.62 -16.25 -20.42
C GLY A 171 17.39 -15.70 -21.16
N VAL A 172 17.40 -14.42 -21.49
CA VAL A 172 16.26 -13.75 -22.11
C VAL A 172 16.11 -14.24 -23.55
N SER A 173 14.92 -14.66 -23.91
CA SER A 173 14.51 -14.95 -25.28
C SER A 173 13.53 -13.88 -25.77
N LEU A 174 13.75 -13.45 -27.02
CA LEU A 174 12.89 -12.54 -27.77
C LEU A 174 12.31 -13.29 -28.97
N SER A 175 11.03 -13.23 -29.20
CA SER A 175 10.36 -13.83 -30.38
C SER A 175 9.37 -12.84 -30.96
N MET A 176 9.57 -12.49 -32.25
CA MET A 176 8.72 -11.61 -33.03
C MET A 176 8.45 -12.30 -34.39
N PRO A 177 7.53 -13.27 -34.42
CA PRO A 177 7.26 -14.03 -35.65
C PRO A 177 6.56 -13.17 -36.70
N PHE A 178 6.92 -13.37 -37.99
CA PHE A 178 6.20 -12.78 -39.09
C PHE A 178 5.11 -13.76 -39.60
N THR A 179 3.95 -13.23 -39.95
CA THR A 179 2.93 -13.98 -40.68
C THR A 179 3.41 -14.27 -42.13
N ASP A 180 2.71 -15.15 -42.86
CA ASP A 180 2.97 -15.38 -44.29
C ASP A 180 2.86 -14.09 -45.10
N ALA A 181 2.05 -13.13 -44.66
CA ALA A 181 1.96 -11.80 -45.26
C ALA A 181 3.13 -10.87 -44.88
N GLY A 182 4.03 -11.31 -44.01
CA GLY A 182 5.17 -10.53 -43.50
C GLY A 182 4.78 -9.46 -42.46
N LEU A 183 3.68 -9.65 -41.75
CA LEU A 183 3.25 -8.74 -40.68
C LEU A 183 3.72 -9.26 -39.32
N LEU A 184 4.09 -8.34 -38.43
CA LEU A 184 4.31 -8.61 -37.02
C LEU A 184 2.97 -8.69 -36.31
N THR A 185 2.75 -9.73 -35.51
CA THR A 185 1.52 -9.91 -34.74
C THR A 185 1.71 -9.69 -33.26
N GLU A 186 2.88 -10.09 -32.75
CA GLU A 186 3.20 -10.00 -31.33
C GLU A 186 4.70 -9.97 -31.08
N VAL A 187 5.07 -9.47 -29.90
CA VAL A 187 6.41 -9.61 -29.31
C VAL A 187 6.27 -10.45 -28.05
N VAL A 188 7.04 -11.52 -27.94
CA VAL A 188 7.16 -12.32 -26.72
C VAL A 188 8.58 -12.19 -26.19
N VAL A 189 8.68 -11.74 -24.94
CA VAL A 189 9.95 -11.67 -24.19
C VAL A 189 9.81 -12.49 -22.92
N GLN A 190 10.75 -13.37 -22.66
CA GLN A 190 10.77 -14.13 -21.40
C GLN A 190 12.21 -14.33 -20.90
N GLY A 191 12.41 -14.38 -19.59
CA GLY A 191 13.73 -14.56 -18.99
C GLY A 191 13.69 -14.70 -17.48
N GLN A 192 14.86 -14.99 -16.91
CA GLN A 192 15.08 -14.99 -15.48
C GLN A 192 15.51 -13.59 -15.04
N VAL A 193 15.00 -13.12 -13.89
CA VAL A 193 15.31 -11.81 -13.32
C VAL A 193 15.92 -11.96 -11.93
N GLN A 194 16.90 -11.14 -11.63
CA GLN A 194 17.54 -11.06 -10.32
C GLN A 194 17.95 -9.62 -10.02
N GLY A 195 17.46 -9.07 -8.92
CA GLY A 195 17.76 -7.68 -8.56
C GLY A 195 17.43 -7.32 -7.12
N PRO A 196 17.62 -6.06 -6.76
CA PRO A 196 17.21 -5.54 -5.46
C PRO A 196 15.68 -5.45 -5.36
N VAL A 197 15.14 -5.66 -4.16
CA VAL A 197 13.70 -5.48 -3.87
C VAL A 197 13.27 -4.02 -4.14
N ALA A 198 14.16 -3.06 -3.97
CA ALA A 198 13.90 -1.66 -4.32
C ALA A 198 13.49 -1.47 -5.79
N ASP A 199 14.12 -2.20 -6.73
CA ASP A 199 13.74 -2.14 -8.15
C ASP A 199 12.36 -2.76 -8.39
N LEU A 200 12.02 -3.83 -7.67
CA LEU A 200 10.69 -4.44 -7.75
C LEU A 200 9.59 -3.46 -7.30
N ILE A 201 9.81 -2.77 -6.20
CA ILE A 201 8.90 -1.73 -5.71
C ILE A 201 8.80 -0.59 -6.73
N ARG A 202 9.95 -0.09 -7.20
CA ARG A 202 10.05 0.96 -8.21
C ARG A 202 9.32 0.58 -9.51
N PHE A 203 9.40 -0.70 -9.89
CA PHE A 203 8.71 -1.22 -11.07
C PHE A 203 7.19 -1.10 -10.94
N PHE A 204 6.62 -1.36 -9.75
CA PHE A 204 5.20 -1.11 -9.47
C PHE A 204 4.85 0.37 -9.43
N GLN A 205 5.77 1.24 -8.97
CA GLN A 205 5.54 2.69 -8.84
C GLN A 205 5.60 3.43 -10.18
N GLU A 206 6.49 3.01 -11.10
CA GLU A 206 6.82 3.74 -12.34
C GLU A 206 6.25 3.11 -13.62
N THR A 207 5.50 1.98 -13.55
CA THR A 207 4.92 1.32 -14.73
C THR A 207 3.39 1.35 -14.68
N PRO A 208 2.70 0.98 -15.76
CA PRO A 208 1.23 0.87 -15.77
C PRO A 208 0.65 -0.08 -14.70
N LEU A 209 1.48 -0.85 -14.00
CA LEU A 209 1.06 -1.68 -12.88
C LEU A 209 0.69 -0.85 -11.63
N GLN A 210 1.13 0.41 -11.51
CA GLN A 210 0.75 1.34 -10.44
C GLN A 210 -0.78 1.40 -10.27
N GLY A 211 -1.53 1.39 -11.37
CA GLY A 211 -2.99 1.40 -11.33
C GLY A 211 -3.64 0.25 -10.56
N GLN A 212 -2.91 -0.85 -10.34
CA GLN A 212 -3.43 -2.04 -9.62
C GLN A 212 -3.23 -1.95 -8.09
N VAL A 213 -2.36 -1.07 -7.63
CA VAL A 213 -2.08 -0.85 -6.20
C VAL A 213 -2.59 0.50 -5.68
N LYS A 214 -3.23 1.31 -6.54
CA LYS A 214 -3.89 2.61 -6.23
C LYS A 214 -3.11 3.49 -5.24
N GLY A 215 -1.82 3.69 -5.48
CA GLY A 215 -1.01 4.55 -4.62
C GLY A 215 -0.59 3.95 -3.28
N VAL A 216 -1.07 2.75 -2.93
CA VAL A 216 -0.70 2.09 -1.66
C VAL A 216 0.81 1.84 -1.57
N ALA A 217 1.48 1.61 -2.69
CA ALA A 217 2.91 1.36 -2.73
C ALA A 217 3.78 2.59 -3.05
N ASP A 218 3.20 3.79 -3.18
CA ASP A 218 3.91 4.97 -3.70
C ASP A 218 5.07 5.43 -2.78
N SER A 219 4.94 5.23 -1.48
CA SER A 219 5.96 5.58 -0.50
C SER A 219 6.81 4.39 -0.03
N TRP A 220 6.52 3.18 -0.52
CA TRP A 220 7.24 2.00 -0.06
C TRP A 220 8.70 2.04 -0.50
N THR A 221 9.57 1.56 0.38
CA THR A 221 10.99 1.33 0.08
C THR A 221 11.39 -0.07 0.52
N GLY A 222 12.42 -0.64 -0.10
CA GLY A 222 12.81 -2.00 0.21
C GLY A 222 14.31 -2.24 0.09
N LYS A 223 14.79 -3.18 0.89
CA LYS A 223 16.15 -3.73 0.85
C LYS A 223 16.08 -5.25 0.71
N GLY A 224 17.15 -5.85 0.21
CA GLY A 224 17.22 -7.28 -0.02
C GLY A 224 17.19 -7.63 -1.50
N ARG A 225 17.00 -8.90 -1.81
CA ARG A 225 17.06 -9.42 -3.17
C ARG A 225 15.78 -10.13 -3.57
N ALA A 226 15.40 -9.95 -4.83
CA ALA A 226 14.34 -10.70 -5.49
C ALA A 226 14.91 -11.53 -6.64
N LEU A 227 14.38 -12.72 -6.83
CA LEU A 227 14.68 -13.65 -7.91
C LEU A 227 13.38 -14.04 -8.58
N GLY A 228 13.41 -14.33 -9.89
CA GLY A 228 12.20 -14.81 -10.52
C GLY A 228 12.31 -15.01 -12.01
N SER A 229 11.15 -15.16 -12.64
CA SER A 229 11.01 -15.23 -14.09
C SER A 229 9.86 -14.34 -14.54
N ALA A 230 9.98 -13.76 -15.71
CA ALA A 230 8.91 -12.98 -16.30
C ALA A 230 8.75 -13.35 -17.78
N LYS A 231 7.49 -13.32 -18.25
CA LYS A 231 7.11 -13.42 -19.65
C LYS A 231 6.15 -12.29 -19.97
N VAL A 232 6.44 -11.55 -21.01
CA VAL A 232 5.62 -10.44 -21.52
C VAL A 232 5.27 -10.73 -22.97
N THR A 233 3.99 -10.66 -23.32
CA THR A 233 3.50 -10.77 -24.69
C THR A 233 2.79 -9.46 -25.06
N VAL A 234 3.34 -8.72 -26.01
CA VAL A 234 2.79 -7.46 -26.51
C VAL A 234 2.16 -7.68 -27.88
N PRO A 235 0.85 -7.46 -28.08
CA PRO A 235 0.23 -7.53 -29.39
C PRO A 235 0.66 -6.35 -30.25
N LEU A 236 1.02 -6.63 -31.54
CA LEU A 236 1.44 -5.63 -32.53
C LEU A 236 0.49 -5.60 -33.74
N ASP A 237 -0.65 -6.30 -33.67
CA ASP A 237 -1.64 -6.42 -34.75
C ASP A 237 -2.53 -5.18 -34.92
N GLY A 238 -2.23 -4.07 -34.24
CA GLY A 238 -3.02 -2.83 -34.25
C GLY A 238 -4.26 -2.90 -33.39
N THR A 239 -4.49 -3.99 -32.68
CA THR A 239 -5.55 -4.05 -31.65
C THR A 239 -5.08 -3.37 -30.36
N ILE A 240 -5.93 -2.51 -29.81
CA ILE A 240 -5.67 -1.87 -28.50
C ILE A 240 -5.96 -2.93 -27.41
N ARG A 241 -5.00 -3.79 -27.15
CA ARG A 241 -5.03 -4.77 -26.06
C ARG A 241 -3.85 -4.51 -25.15
N ALA A 242 -4.08 -4.56 -23.84
CA ALA A 242 -3.00 -4.51 -22.87
C ALA A 242 -2.03 -5.70 -23.05
N PRO A 243 -0.74 -5.53 -22.76
CA PRO A 243 0.21 -6.63 -22.73
C PRO A 243 -0.25 -7.76 -21.81
N ASP A 244 -0.02 -9.01 -22.22
CA ASP A 244 -0.22 -10.20 -21.36
C ASP A 244 1.09 -10.47 -20.62
N VAL A 245 1.08 -10.31 -19.30
CA VAL A 245 2.24 -10.45 -18.41
C VAL A 245 2.03 -11.66 -17.50
N SER A 246 3.03 -12.51 -17.40
CA SER A 246 3.13 -13.58 -16.41
C SER A 246 4.49 -13.48 -15.71
N ALA A 247 4.50 -13.36 -14.39
CA ALA A 247 5.72 -13.27 -13.61
C ALA A 247 5.60 -14.08 -12.31
N GLY A 248 6.66 -14.80 -11.98
CA GLY A 248 6.83 -15.48 -10.70
C GLY A 248 8.07 -14.91 -10.01
N LEU A 249 7.92 -14.38 -8.80
CA LEU A 249 8.97 -13.72 -8.04
C LEU A 249 9.14 -14.37 -6.68
N TRP A 250 10.38 -14.53 -6.26
CA TRP A 250 10.78 -15.00 -4.95
C TRP A 250 11.58 -13.92 -4.24
N VAL A 251 11.17 -13.61 -3.02
CA VAL A 251 11.87 -12.67 -2.11
C VAL A 251 12.29 -13.44 -0.87
N ASP A 252 13.51 -13.23 -0.40
CA ASP A 252 14.05 -13.87 0.80
C ASP A 252 14.87 -12.88 1.62
N GLN A 253 14.58 -12.81 2.92
CA GLN A 253 15.27 -11.94 3.88
C GLN A 253 15.30 -10.46 3.46
N ALA A 254 14.16 -9.94 3.03
CA ALA A 254 14.02 -8.53 2.68
C ALA A 254 13.51 -7.69 3.86
N GLU A 255 13.75 -6.39 3.76
CA GLU A 255 13.13 -5.35 4.59
C GLU A 255 12.26 -4.48 3.70
N ILE A 256 11.03 -4.23 4.10
CA ILE A 256 10.09 -3.34 3.38
C ILE A 256 9.59 -2.29 4.37
N ALA A 257 9.86 -1.02 4.07
CA ALA A 257 9.32 0.09 4.84
C ALA A 257 8.07 0.65 4.15
N LEU A 258 6.97 0.69 4.90
CA LEU A 258 5.69 1.27 4.53
C LEU A 258 5.65 2.68 5.12
N ASN A 259 6.30 3.65 4.43
CA ASN A 259 6.60 4.97 5.00
C ASN A 259 5.33 5.80 5.28
N ASP A 260 4.22 5.56 4.57
CA ASP A 260 2.95 6.27 4.75
C ASP A 260 2.36 6.04 6.15
N ILE A 261 2.57 4.83 6.67
CA ILE A 261 2.01 4.40 7.96
C ILE A 261 3.09 4.09 8.99
N GLY A 262 4.38 4.37 8.67
CA GLY A 262 5.49 4.21 9.61
C GLY A 262 5.80 2.76 10.01
N LEU A 263 5.38 1.75 9.22
CA LEU A 263 5.65 0.34 9.50
C LEU A 263 6.88 -0.18 8.78
N ASN A 264 7.67 -0.99 9.47
CA ASN A 264 8.79 -1.72 8.90
C ASN A 264 8.54 -3.24 8.99
N LEU A 265 8.49 -3.89 7.83
CA LEU A 265 8.41 -5.34 7.71
C LEU A 265 9.85 -5.87 7.58
N THR A 266 10.25 -6.72 8.50
CA THR A 266 11.59 -7.32 8.52
C THR A 266 11.49 -8.84 8.28
N ASP A 267 12.62 -9.47 7.94
CA ASP A 267 12.69 -10.89 7.58
C ASP A 267 11.63 -11.31 6.54
N PHE A 268 11.30 -10.38 5.64
CA PHE A 268 10.25 -10.56 4.65
C PHE A 268 10.66 -11.61 3.62
N ARG A 269 9.81 -12.62 3.45
CA ARG A 269 10.01 -13.72 2.50
C ARG A 269 8.70 -14.19 1.90
N GLY A 270 8.74 -14.58 0.62
CA GLY A 270 7.54 -15.12 -0.03
C GLY A 270 7.73 -15.30 -1.52
N GLN A 271 6.78 -16.04 -2.09
CA GLN A 271 6.62 -16.20 -3.52
C GLN A 271 5.37 -15.47 -3.99
N PHE A 272 5.53 -14.69 -5.06
CA PHE A 272 4.48 -13.91 -5.69
C PHE A 272 4.32 -14.37 -7.12
N ASP A 273 3.10 -14.58 -7.55
CA ASP A 273 2.75 -14.89 -8.93
C ASP A 273 1.81 -13.79 -9.44
N TYR A 274 2.11 -13.26 -10.62
CA TYR A 274 1.30 -12.28 -11.31
C TYR A 274 0.95 -12.77 -12.71
N GLU A 275 -0.32 -12.68 -13.06
CA GLU A 275 -0.81 -12.89 -14.42
C GLU A 275 -1.84 -11.82 -14.77
N THR A 276 -1.76 -11.26 -15.97
CA THR A 276 -2.73 -10.24 -16.42
C THR A 276 -4.18 -10.72 -16.30
N LYS A 277 -4.43 -12.03 -16.42
CA LYS A 277 -5.78 -12.63 -16.39
C LYS A 277 -6.30 -12.97 -14.99
N THR A 278 -5.42 -13.14 -14.02
CA THR A 278 -5.78 -13.57 -12.66
C THR A 278 -5.33 -12.57 -11.60
N GLY A 279 -4.50 -11.57 -11.97
CA GLY A 279 -3.94 -10.58 -11.06
C GLY A 279 -2.81 -11.11 -10.18
N LEU A 280 -2.55 -10.41 -9.10
CA LEU A 280 -1.51 -10.75 -8.12
C LEU A 280 -1.99 -11.84 -7.16
N SER A 281 -1.17 -12.83 -6.92
CA SER A 281 -1.41 -13.88 -5.92
C SER A 281 -0.14 -14.25 -5.17
N ALA A 282 -0.30 -14.65 -3.90
CA ALA A 282 0.75 -15.23 -3.08
C ALA A 282 0.13 -16.18 -2.06
N LYS A 283 0.62 -17.40 -2.00
CA LYS A 283 0.06 -18.44 -1.10
C LYS A 283 0.61 -18.35 0.31
N GLN A 284 1.84 -17.91 0.44
CA GLN A 284 2.54 -17.82 1.70
C GLN A 284 3.58 -16.71 1.64
N ILE A 285 3.37 -15.70 2.44
CA ILE A 285 4.31 -14.62 2.72
C ILE A 285 4.53 -14.65 4.23
N GLN A 286 5.75 -14.44 4.67
CA GLN A 286 6.11 -14.34 6.08
C GLN A 286 6.94 -13.08 6.28
N PHE A 287 6.72 -12.39 7.39
CA PHE A 287 7.50 -11.23 7.81
C PHE A 287 7.28 -10.97 9.29
N ASP A 288 8.21 -10.24 9.89
CA ASP A 288 8.09 -9.77 11.25
C ASP A 288 7.66 -8.28 11.24
N VAL A 289 6.71 -7.95 12.10
CA VAL A 289 6.17 -6.59 12.26
C VAL A 289 5.67 -6.41 13.70
N LEU A 290 5.87 -5.23 14.28
CA LEU A 290 5.39 -4.86 15.62
C LEU A 290 5.72 -5.91 16.69
N GLY A 291 6.96 -6.43 16.65
CA GLY A 291 7.49 -7.38 17.62
C GLY A 291 7.01 -8.82 17.46
N GLY A 292 6.15 -9.11 16.50
CA GLY A 292 5.63 -10.45 16.24
C GLY A 292 5.83 -10.91 14.80
N SER A 293 5.45 -12.16 14.52
CA SER A 293 5.58 -12.79 13.22
C SER A 293 4.23 -12.89 12.51
N THR A 294 4.19 -12.54 11.25
CA THR A 294 2.97 -12.49 10.45
C THR A 294 3.07 -13.37 9.21
N ASN A 295 2.02 -14.13 8.95
CA ASN A 295 1.79 -14.83 7.70
C ASN A 295 0.75 -14.07 6.88
N ALA A 296 1.00 -13.93 5.58
CA ALA A 296 0.06 -13.29 4.67
C ALA A 296 -0.24 -14.16 3.45
N ARG A 297 -1.43 -13.97 2.87
CA ARG A 297 -1.87 -14.55 1.60
C ARG A 297 -2.48 -13.48 0.74
N ILE A 298 -2.17 -13.48 -0.53
CA ILE A 298 -2.70 -12.52 -1.50
C ILE A 298 -3.49 -13.26 -2.56
N ARG A 299 -4.64 -12.73 -2.91
CA ARG A 299 -5.43 -13.14 -4.08
C ARG A 299 -6.06 -11.92 -4.73
N SER A 300 -6.18 -11.93 -6.05
CA SER A 300 -6.93 -10.93 -6.78
C SER A 300 -8.21 -11.54 -7.36
N GLU A 301 -9.26 -10.73 -7.42
CA GLU A 301 -10.53 -11.05 -8.08
C GLU A 301 -10.77 -9.99 -9.15
N LEU A 302 -10.86 -10.42 -10.42
CA LEU A 302 -11.00 -9.50 -11.56
C LEU A 302 -12.46 -9.36 -11.98
N PHE A 303 -12.87 -8.14 -12.29
CA PHE A 303 -14.24 -7.81 -12.72
C PHE A 303 -14.19 -6.77 -13.85
N GLY A 304 -14.42 -7.18 -15.07
CA GLY A 304 -14.36 -6.27 -16.22
C GLY A 304 -12.96 -5.66 -16.39
N ASN A 305 -12.85 -4.33 -16.31
CA ASN A 305 -11.58 -3.61 -16.43
C ASN A 305 -10.90 -3.31 -15.09
N GLY A 306 -11.44 -3.82 -13.98
CA GLY A 306 -10.91 -3.62 -12.64
C GLY A 306 -10.91 -4.90 -11.82
N GLY A 307 -10.66 -4.77 -10.53
CA GLY A 307 -10.64 -5.90 -9.61
C GLY A 307 -10.47 -5.47 -8.17
N VAL A 308 -10.30 -6.45 -7.30
CA VAL A 308 -9.96 -6.28 -5.89
C VAL A 308 -8.80 -7.20 -5.56
N THR A 309 -7.75 -6.66 -4.95
CA THR A 309 -6.69 -7.46 -4.32
C THR A 309 -7.00 -7.62 -2.84
N LEU A 310 -7.11 -8.86 -2.40
CA LEU A 310 -7.38 -9.24 -1.03
C LEU A 310 -6.11 -9.80 -0.39
N ILE A 311 -5.71 -9.20 0.73
CA ILE A 311 -4.55 -9.62 1.54
C ILE A 311 -5.09 -10.09 2.87
N ALA A 312 -4.97 -11.38 3.16
CA ALA A 312 -5.32 -11.96 4.46
C ALA A 312 -4.05 -12.06 5.31
N LEU A 313 -4.13 -11.65 6.57
CA LEU A 313 -3.05 -11.59 7.55
C LEU A 313 -3.39 -12.46 8.76
N GLU A 314 -2.40 -13.14 9.30
CA GLU A 314 -2.52 -13.92 10.53
C GLU A 314 -1.16 -13.92 11.25
N GLY A 315 -1.15 -13.50 12.50
CA GLY A 315 0.11 -13.39 13.25
C GLY A 315 -0.08 -13.05 14.71
N ASP A 316 1.01 -12.64 15.32
CA ASP A 316 1.06 -12.10 16.67
C ASP A 316 1.69 -10.70 16.67
N VAL A 317 1.36 -9.91 17.68
CA VAL A 317 1.92 -8.57 17.91
C VAL A 317 2.22 -8.38 19.38
N ASP A 318 3.25 -7.61 19.68
CA ASP A 318 3.57 -7.13 21.02
C ASP A 318 2.99 -5.72 21.20
N MET A 319 2.34 -5.47 22.35
CA MET A 319 1.70 -4.19 22.62
C MET A 319 2.68 -3.03 22.76
N ALA A 320 3.94 -3.26 23.18
CA ALA A 320 4.92 -2.20 23.29
C ALA A 320 5.28 -1.57 21.93
N PRO A 321 5.67 -2.33 20.88
CA PRO A 321 5.85 -1.78 19.54
C PRO A 321 4.57 -1.21 18.91
N VAL A 322 3.38 -1.78 19.22
CA VAL A 322 2.09 -1.23 18.74
C VAL A 322 1.86 0.15 19.35
N THR A 323 2.14 0.32 20.64
CA THR A 323 2.02 1.60 21.35
C THR A 323 2.97 2.65 20.77
N ASP A 324 4.22 2.27 20.50
CA ASP A 324 5.22 3.16 19.91
C ASP A 324 4.84 3.56 18.47
N TRP A 325 4.24 2.65 17.70
CA TRP A 325 3.81 2.90 16.33
C TRP A 325 2.61 3.84 16.24
N LEU A 326 1.58 3.59 17.06
CA LEU A 326 0.34 4.39 17.03
C LEU A 326 0.45 5.69 17.84
N ASP A 327 1.43 5.78 18.75
CA ASP A 327 1.62 6.88 19.74
C ASP A 327 0.33 7.31 20.47
N LEU A 328 -0.55 6.34 20.73
CA LEU A 328 -1.79 6.56 21.45
C LEU A 328 -1.55 6.36 22.95
N THR A 329 -1.78 7.41 23.77
CA THR A 329 -1.55 7.38 25.21
C THR A 329 -2.30 6.25 25.91
N LEU A 330 -3.53 5.94 25.48
CA LEU A 330 -4.32 4.83 26.03
C LEU A 330 -3.65 3.45 25.86
N LEU A 331 -2.90 3.25 24.78
CA LEU A 331 -2.19 1.98 24.56
C LEU A 331 -0.98 1.79 25.50
N ARG A 332 -0.48 2.85 26.13
CA ARG A 332 0.57 2.78 27.16
C ARG A 332 0.10 2.09 28.44
N LEU A 333 -1.21 1.89 28.56
CA LEU A 333 -1.85 1.14 29.65
C LEU A 333 -2.08 -0.33 29.28
N THR A 334 -1.53 -0.79 28.17
CA THR A 334 -1.64 -2.17 27.70
C THR A 334 -0.27 -2.84 27.72
N GLU A 335 -0.22 -4.10 28.16
CA GLU A 335 1.02 -4.89 28.20
C GLU A 335 0.76 -6.32 27.70
N GLY A 336 1.80 -6.93 27.11
CA GLY A 336 1.79 -8.30 26.64
C GLY A 336 1.68 -8.42 25.13
N SER A 337 1.39 -9.62 24.64
CA SER A 337 1.28 -9.93 23.21
C SER A 337 0.03 -10.74 22.92
N THR A 338 -0.51 -10.58 21.71
CA THR A 338 -1.72 -11.28 21.29
C THR A 338 -1.65 -11.71 19.84
N VAL A 339 -2.41 -12.76 19.51
CA VAL A 339 -2.62 -13.18 18.13
C VAL A 339 -3.72 -12.35 17.48
N TYR A 340 -3.58 -12.13 16.17
CA TYR A 340 -4.56 -11.40 15.39
C TYR A 340 -4.84 -12.05 14.04
N GLN A 341 -5.98 -11.69 13.47
CA GLN A 341 -6.33 -11.88 12.08
C GLN A 341 -6.64 -10.53 11.46
N GLY A 342 -6.18 -10.32 10.24
CA GLY A 342 -6.42 -9.09 9.51
C GLY A 342 -6.76 -9.35 8.06
N SER A 343 -7.39 -8.39 7.42
CA SER A 343 -7.59 -8.37 5.98
C SER A 343 -7.46 -6.96 5.42
N LEU A 344 -6.84 -6.84 4.25
CA LEU A 344 -6.80 -5.60 3.50
C LEU A 344 -7.40 -5.86 2.11
N SER A 345 -8.42 -5.11 1.77
CA SER A 345 -9.10 -5.11 0.47
C SER A 345 -8.72 -3.86 -0.29
N VAL A 346 -8.05 -4.01 -1.45
CA VAL A 346 -7.59 -2.90 -2.30
C VAL A 346 -8.28 -3.00 -3.66
N PRO A 347 -9.35 -2.24 -3.92
CA PRO A 347 -10.01 -2.19 -5.22
C PRO A 347 -9.20 -1.32 -6.20
N TYR A 348 -9.24 -1.68 -7.51
CA TYR A 348 -8.53 -0.98 -8.58
C TYR A 348 -9.34 -0.99 -9.89
N GLY A 349 -8.86 -0.23 -10.91
CA GLY A 349 -9.42 -0.25 -12.25
C GLY A 349 -10.79 0.44 -12.38
N GLY A 350 -10.99 1.59 -11.72
CA GLY A 350 -12.19 2.43 -11.90
C GLY A 350 -13.39 2.03 -11.03
N ARG A 351 -13.21 1.16 -10.04
CA ARG A 351 -14.23 0.96 -9.00
C ARG A 351 -14.24 2.16 -8.05
N GLU A 352 -15.42 2.57 -7.66
CA GLU A 352 -15.63 3.63 -6.65
C GLU A 352 -15.38 3.14 -5.22
N ASP A 353 -15.31 1.80 -5.03
CA ASP A 353 -15.01 1.19 -3.74
C ASP A 353 -13.65 1.67 -3.21
N GLN A 354 -13.58 1.88 -1.92
CA GLN A 354 -12.38 2.35 -1.23
C GLN A 354 -11.62 1.17 -0.59
N PRO A 355 -10.32 1.32 -0.33
CA PRO A 355 -9.60 0.34 0.47
C PRO A 355 -10.23 0.17 1.85
N VAL A 356 -10.27 -1.08 2.33
CA VAL A 356 -10.78 -1.41 3.67
C VAL A 356 -9.78 -2.31 4.36
N PHE A 357 -9.40 -1.93 5.57
CA PHE A 357 -8.60 -2.74 6.47
C PHE A 357 -9.47 -3.25 7.61
N GLU A 358 -9.39 -4.55 7.91
CA GLU A 358 -10.06 -5.19 9.02
C GLU A 358 -9.01 -5.86 9.92
N PHE A 359 -9.22 -5.77 11.23
CA PHE A 359 -8.40 -6.39 12.25
C PHE A 359 -9.28 -7.04 13.30
N ALA A 360 -8.93 -8.22 13.75
CA ALA A 360 -9.62 -8.93 14.82
C ALA A 360 -8.62 -9.65 15.73
N SER A 361 -8.81 -9.53 17.04
CA SER A 361 -8.08 -10.25 18.08
C SER A 361 -9.01 -10.61 19.22
N ASP A 362 -8.72 -11.64 19.98
CA ASP A 362 -9.40 -11.93 21.23
C ASP A 362 -8.66 -11.35 22.45
N LEU A 363 -7.61 -10.54 22.22
CA LEU A 363 -6.75 -9.90 23.20
C LEU A 363 -6.23 -10.84 24.31
N ARG A 364 -6.18 -12.14 24.05
CA ARG A 364 -5.61 -13.10 24.97
C ARG A 364 -4.09 -12.91 25.03
N GLY A 365 -3.54 -12.78 26.21
CA GLY A 365 -2.14 -12.44 26.47
C GLY A 365 -1.89 -10.95 26.74
N VAL A 366 -2.91 -10.09 26.60
CA VAL A 366 -2.81 -8.65 26.86
C VAL A 366 -3.53 -8.31 28.17
N THR A 367 -2.94 -7.44 28.97
CA THR A 367 -3.60 -6.74 30.09
C THR A 367 -3.93 -5.31 29.67
N ILE A 368 -4.99 -4.74 30.24
CA ILE A 368 -5.43 -3.35 30.04
C ILE A 368 -5.66 -2.74 31.40
N ASP A 369 -4.81 -1.82 31.83
CA ASP A 369 -4.87 -1.17 33.14
C ASP A 369 -5.78 0.07 33.11
N MET A 370 -7.08 -0.19 33.09
CA MET A 370 -8.14 0.84 33.09
C MET A 370 -9.24 0.44 34.09
N PRO A 371 -10.03 1.39 34.60
CA PRO A 371 -11.20 1.07 35.42
C PRO A 371 -12.24 0.20 34.68
N PRO A 372 -13.05 -0.58 35.41
CA PRO A 372 -14.20 -1.27 34.81
C PRO A 372 -15.17 -0.30 34.10
N PRO A 373 -15.79 -0.71 32.97
CA PRO A 373 -15.66 -2.00 32.28
C PRO A 373 -14.52 -2.02 31.24
N ALA A 374 -13.74 -0.96 31.13
CA ALA A 374 -12.70 -0.81 30.10
C ALA A 374 -11.46 -1.69 30.39
N GLY A 375 -11.12 -1.93 31.65
CA GLY A 375 -9.94 -2.67 32.08
C GLY A 375 -10.00 -4.18 31.84
N LYS A 376 -8.83 -4.80 31.75
CA LYS A 376 -8.63 -6.25 31.63
C LYS A 376 -7.38 -6.67 32.41
N ILE A 377 -7.56 -7.07 33.66
CA ILE A 377 -6.47 -7.42 34.58
C ILE A 377 -5.92 -8.82 34.27
N VAL A 378 -6.78 -9.75 33.85
CA VAL A 378 -6.39 -11.14 33.59
C VAL A 378 -5.96 -11.30 32.14
N ALA A 379 -4.66 -11.47 31.88
CA ALA A 379 -4.08 -11.57 30.54
C ALA A 379 -4.73 -12.70 29.70
N ASP A 380 -4.96 -13.87 30.29
CA ASP A 380 -5.54 -15.04 29.59
C ASP A 380 -7.06 -14.94 29.34
N ALA A 381 -7.75 -13.95 29.94
CA ALA A 381 -9.16 -13.73 29.65
C ALA A 381 -9.35 -13.28 28.20
N ARG A 382 -10.41 -13.80 27.56
CA ARG A 382 -10.78 -13.40 26.19
C ARG A 382 -11.54 -12.07 26.24
N ARG A 383 -11.15 -11.15 25.37
CA ARG A 383 -11.86 -9.90 25.15
C ARG A 383 -11.80 -9.55 23.67
N PRO A 384 -12.77 -9.97 22.87
CA PRO A 384 -12.75 -9.77 21.42
C PRO A 384 -12.69 -8.28 21.06
N LEU A 385 -11.72 -7.92 20.21
CA LEU A 385 -11.59 -6.63 19.57
C LEU A 385 -11.74 -6.79 18.07
N ARG A 386 -12.56 -5.95 17.44
CA ARG A 386 -12.63 -5.78 16.00
C ARG A 386 -12.40 -4.33 15.65
N VAL A 387 -11.65 -4.10 14.60
CA VAL A 387 -11.40 -2.77 14.03
C VAL A 387 -11.60 -2.86 12.54
N THR A 388 -12.35 -1.92 11.98
CA THR A 388 -12.51 -1.75 10.52
C THR A 388 -12.17 -0.32 10.17
N GLN A 389 -11.25 -0.14 9.25
CA GLN A 389 -10.88 1.19 8.74
C GLN A 389 -11.14 1.24 7.24
N SER A 390 -11.99 2.16 6.81
CA SER A 390 -12.27 2.46 5.42
C SER A 390 -11.68 3.82 5.04
N PHE A 391 -11.05 3.89 3.87
CA PHE A 391 -10.34 5.09 3.43
C PHE A 391 -11.12 5.76 2.30
N ASP A 392 -11.21 7.09 2.29
CA ASP A 392 -11.78 7.86 1.20
C ASP A 392 -10.87 9.05 0.81
N ALA A 393 -11.31 9.87 -0.14
CA ALA A 393 -10.51 10.99 -0.66
C ALA A 393 -10.25 12.10 0.39
N THR A 394 -10.98 12.12 1.50
CA THR A 394 -10.94 13.18 2.52
C THR A 394 -10.39 12.72 3.86
N GLY A 395 -10.17 11.42 4.03
CA GLY A 395 -9.67 10.82 5.27
C GLY A 395 -10.05 9.36 5.40
N SER A 396 -10.29 8.91 6.64
CA SER A 396 -10.73 7.54 6.90
C SER A 396 -11.79 7.50 7.99
N GLU A 397 -12.58 6.45 7.99
CA GLU A 397 -13.51 6.09 9.06
C GLU A 397 -13.00 4.84 9.76
N LEU A 398 -12.84 4.95 11.07
CA LEU A 398 -12.42 3.86 11.95
C LEU A 398 -13.62 3.42 12.79
N ALA A 399 -14.12 2.23 12.56
CA ALA A 399 -15.09 1.57 13.43
C ALA A 399 -14.38 0.54 14.30
N PHE A 400 -14.69 0.51 15.60
CA PHE A 400 -14.16 -0.49 16.51
C PHE A 400 -15.26 -1.05 17.42
N GLU A 401 -15.07 -2.31 17.82
CA GLU A 401 -15.91 -3.01 18.78
C GLU A 401 -15.02 -3.81 19.74
N LEU A 402 -15.13 -3.51 21.02
CA LEU A 402 -14.40 -4.18 22.09
C LEU A 402 -15.38 -5.00 22.92
N ASP A 403 -15.44 -6.33 22.67
CA ASP A 403 -16.39 -7.22 23.28
C ASP A 403 -17.83 -6.70 23.04
N GLN A 404 -18.70 -6.72 24.04
CA GLN A 404 -19.99 -6.02 24.03
C GLN A 404 -19.96 -4.83 25.00
N SER A 405 -18.78 -4.44 25.45
CA SER A 405 -18.58 -3.45 26.49
C SER A 405 -18.31 -2.03 25.96
N ALA A 406 -17.80 -1.91 24.75
CA ALA A 406 -17.59 -0.61 24.10
C ALA A 406 -17.50 -0.76 22.58
N GLY A 407 -17.83 0.28 21.86
CA GLY A 407 -17.62 0.39 20.43
C GLY A 407 -17.73 1.83 19.96
N GLY A 408 -17.36 2.09 18.73
CA GLY A 408 -17.44 3.45 18.21
C GLY A 408 -17.13 3.57 16.74
N ILE A 409 -17.43 4.74 16.21
CA ILE A 409 -17.05 5.16 14.87
C ILE A 409 -16.38 6.52 14.99
N LEU A 410 -15.16 6.63 14.50
CA LEU A 410 -14.35 7.84 14.51
C LEU A 410 -14.02 8.25 13.07
N ARG A 411 -14.15 9.53 12.76
CA ARG A 411 -13.69 10.12 11.51
C ARG A 411 -12.28 10.69 11.69
N LEU A 412 -11.37 10.32 10.81
CA LEU A 412 -9.97 10.73 10.84
C LEU A 412 -9.62 11.53 9.58
N ALA A 413 -8.84 12.59 9.74
CA ALA A 413 -8.18 13.30 8.64
C ALA A 413 -6.67 13.23 8.89
N GLY A 414 -5.97 12.37 8.13
CA GLY A 414 -4.63 11.93 8.52
C GLY A 414 -4.68 11.21 9.86
N ASP A 415 -3.84 11.62 10.81
CA ASP A 415 -3.75 11.05 12.16
C ASP A 415 -4.66 11.77 13.19
N GLU A 416 -5.38 12.82 12.77
CA GLU A 416 -6.23 13.60 13.65
C GLU A 416 -7.68 13.11 13.67
N VAL A 417 -8.22 12.85 14.86
CA VAL A 417 -9.66 12.57 15.04
C VAL A 417 -10.45 13.86 14.82
N GLN A 418 -11.34 13.86 13.84
CA GLN A 418 -12.22 15.00 13.54
C GLN A 418 -13.49 15.00 14.39
N GLY A 419 -14.00 13.81 14.71
CA GLY A 419 -15.20 13.63 15.51
C GLY A 419 -15.62 12.16 15.49
N GLY A 420 -16.74 11.85 16.17
CA GLY A 420 -17.27 10.50 16.20
C GLY A 420 -18.19 10.23 17.38
N ILE A 421 -18.57 8.98 17.51
CA ILE A 421 -19.34 8.48 18.64
C ILE A 421 -18.63 7.28 19.25
N ILE A 422 -18.60 7.24 20.59
CA ILE A 422 -18.13 6.08 21.37
C ILE A 422 -19.32 5.67 22.25
N GLU A 423 -19.71 4.42 22.17
CA GLU A 423 -20.79 3.85 22.97
C GLU A 423 -20.19 2.85 23.97
N ILE A 424 -20.55 3.00 25.25
CA ILE A 424 -20.13 2.12 26.33
C ILE A 424 -21.33 1.24 26.72
N GLY A 425 -21.09 -0.05 26.94
CA GLY A 425 -22.14 -1.05 27.12
C GLY A 425 -22.52 -1.64 25.77
N ARG A 426 -23.80 -1.65 25.42
CA ARG A 426 -24.28 -2.24 24.17
C ARG A 426 -24.00 -1.30 22.98
N TYR A 427 -23.16 -1.76 22.04
CA TYR A 427 -22.84 -1.04 20.84
C TYR A 427 -23.87 -1.32 19.72
N GLU A 428 -24.47 -0.25 19.20
CA GLU A 428 -25.32 -0.30 18.00
C GLU A 428 -24.83 0.79 17.03
N PRO A 429 -24.11 0.43 15.96
CA PRO A 429 -23.52 1.43 15.06
C PRO A 429 -24.60 2.27 14.40
N LYS A 430 -24.55 3.57 14.60
CA LYS A 430 -25.42 4.56 13.95
C LYS A 430 -24.56 5.53 13.16
N ALA A 431 -24.92 5.79 11.92
CA ALA A 431 -24.31 6.86 11.15
C ALA A 431 -24.59 8.20 11.86
N ALA A 432 -23.54 8.90 12.29
CA ALA A 432 -23.64 10.18 12.97
C ALA A 432 -22.88 11.27 12.17
N ALA A 433 -23.30 12.52 12.34
CA ALA A 433 -22.51 13.66 11.87
C ALA A 433 -21.31 13.85 12.81
N PHE A 434 -20.11 13.96 12.24
CA PHE A 434 -18.86 13.87 12.98
C PHE A 434 -18.15 15.25 13.09
N ASP A 435 -18.80 16.23 13.67
CA ASP A 435 -18.18 17.53 13.95
C ASP A 435 -17.54 17.60 15.36
N SER A 436 -17.81 16.59 16.20
CA SER A 436 -17.35 16.48 17.59
C SER A 436 -17.39 15.02 18.05
N ILE A 437 -16.76 14.74 19.19
CA ILE A 437 -16.77 13.41 19.82
C ILE A 437 -17.87 13.37 20.86
N ARG A 438 -18.70 12.34 20.83
CA ARG A 438 -19.68 12.03 21.86
C ARG A 438 -19.41 10.66 22.46
N ILE A 439 -19.49 10.58 23.78
CA ILE A 439 -19.41 9.32 24.52
C ILE A 439 -20.75 9.09 25.18
N THR A 440 -21.40 7.97 24.88
CA THR A 440 -22.70 7.63 25.45
C THR A 440 -22.71 6.18 25.93
N GLY A 441 -23.66 5.83 26.79
CA GLY A 441 -23.88 4.42 27.11
C GLY A 441 -24.34 4.13 28.51
N ALA A 442 -24.13 2.86 28.91
CA ALA A 442 -24.52 2.37 30.22
C ALA A 442 -23.39 1.56 30.85
N LEU A 443 -23.16 1.79 32.14
CA LEU A 443 -22.15 1.11 32.96
C LEU A 443 -22.87 0.30 34.06
N PRO A 444 -22.48 -0.95 34.31
CA PRO A 444 -22.98 -1.66 35.48
C PRO A 444 -22.49 -1.04 36.80
N TYR A 445 -21.28 -0.49 36.76
CA TYR A 445 -20.61 0.13 37.89
C TYR A 445 -19.64 1.21 37.41
N ALA A 446 -19.54 2.31 38.16
CA ALA A 446 -18.48 3.30 38.04
C ALA A 446 -18.13 3.85 39.42
N SER A 447 -16.86 4.19 39.66
CA SER A 447 -16.35 4.85 40.85
C SER A 447 -15.67 6.16 40.47
N LEU A 448 -16.05 7.25 41.10
CA LEU A 448 -15.42 8.55 40.86
C LEU A 448 -13.90 8.47 41.17
N GLU A 449 -13.56 7.83 42.25
CA GLU A 449 -12.20 7.71 42.77
C GLU A 449 -11.31 6.91 41.80
N GLU A 450 -11.79 5.75 41.30
CA GLU A 450 -11.06 4.94 40.31
C GLU A 450 -10.84 5.70 38.99
N TRP A 451 -11.84 6.44 38.55
CA TRP A 451 -11.73 7.22 37.28
C TRP A 451 -10.86 8.47 37.46
N ASP A 452 -10.89 9.13 38.61
CA ASP A 452 -10.01 10.27 38.92
C ASP A 452 -8.53 9.83 38.95
N GLU A 453 -8.23 8.77 39.69
CA GLU A 453 -6.88 8.16 39.70
C GLU A 453 -6.41 7.75 38.32
N PHE A 454 -7.31 7.17 37.52
CA PHE A 454 -7.04 6.83 36.12
C PHE A 454 -6.72 8.05 35.26
N LEU A 455 -7.51 9.11 35.35
CA LEU A 455 -7.30 10.36 34.61
C LEU A 455 -5.99 11.03 34.98
N LEU A 456 -5.63 11.05 36.26
CA LEU A 456 -4.34 11.56 36.74
C LEU A 456 -3.16 10.75 36.16
N ARG A 457 -3.26 9.42 36.12
CA ARG A 457 -2.25 8.58 35.50
C ARG A 457 -2.17 8.80 33.98
N LEU A 458 -3.30 8.96 33.31
CA LEU A 458 -3.36 9.23 31.89
C LEU A 458 -2.71 10.57 31.53
N ASP A 459 -2.96 11.60 32.34
CA ASP A 459 -2.34 12.93 32.20
C ASP A 459 -0.83 12.88 32.41
N ALA A 460 -0.35 12.14 33.38
CA ALA A 460 1.07 11.92 33.62
C ALA A 460 1.78 11.18 32.47
N LEU A 461 1.07 10.32 31.77
CA LEU A 461 1.56 9.59 30.59
C LEU A 461 1.47 10.41 29.29
N SER A 462 0.53 11.34 29.21
CA SER A 462 0.38 12.25 28.08
C SER A 462 1.38 13.40 28.23
N LYS A 463 2.22 13.62 27.24
CA LYS A 463 3.16 14.76 27.22
C LYS A 463 2.45 16.12 26.99
N GLY A 464 1.18 16.24 27.35
CA GLY A 464 0.39 17.48 27.33
C GLY A 464 -0.39 17.78 26.05
N ASP A 465 -0.03 17.20 24.89
CA ASP A 465 -0.62 17.64 23.61
C ASP A 465 -1.90 16.87 23.19
N VAL A 466 -2.03 15.59 23.59
CA VAL A 466 -3.14 14.73 23.12
C VAL A 466 -4.42 14.97 23.90
N SER A 467 -4.31 15.25 25.21
CA SER A 467 -5.48 15.50 26.07
C SER A 467 -6.21 16.80 25.70
N GLU A 468 -5.46 17.83 25.34
CA GLU A 468 -6.03 19.14 24.96
C GLU A 468 -6.73 19.07 23.60
N ALA A 469 -6.15 18.39 22.60
CA ALA A 469 -6.77 18.18 21.31
C ALA A 469 -8.05 17.33 21.39
N PHE A 470 -8.05 16.27 22.21
CA PHE A 470 -9.25 15.46 22.46
C PHE A 470 -10.34 16.25 23.19
N ARG A 471 -9.96 16.99 24.26
CA ARG A 471 -10.87 17.87 25.00
C ARG A 471 -11.52 18.93 24.11
N ALA A 472 -10.75 19.55 23.22
CA ALA A 472 -11.26 20.56 22.28
C ALA A 472 -12.31 20.02 21.31
N ARG A 473 -12.31 18.71 21.06
CA ARG A 473 -13.27 18.04 20.15
C ARG A 473 -14.39 17.29 20.89
N LEU A 474 -14.28 17.08 22.20
CA LEU A 474 -15.30 16.41 22.99
C LEU A 474 -16.53 17.33 23.15
N ASP A 475 -17.70 16.86 22.72
CA ASP A 475 -18.99 17.53 22.91
C ASP A 475 -19.59 17.17 24.28
N SER A 476 -19.66 15.87 24.56
CA SER A 476 -20.25 15.39 25.80
C SER A 476 -19.89 13.94 26.11
N VAL A 477 -19.90 13.63 27.41
CA VAL A 477 -19.98 12.25 27.93
C VAL A 477 -21.33 12.12 28.64
N GLN A 478 -22.16 11.14 28.24
CA GLN A 478 -23.48 10.88 28.83
C GLN A 478 -23.60 9.38 29.10
N VAL A 479 -23.50 8.98 30.34
CA VAL A 479 -23.54 7.57 30.74
C VAL A 479 -24.53 7.33 31.86
N GLN A 480 -25.18 6.18 31.81
CA GLN A 480 -26.04 5.69 32.89
C GLN A 480 -25.25 4.66 33.69
N ALA A 481 -25.02 4.89 34.96
CA ALA A 481 -24.42 3.92 35.88
C ALA A 481 -25.50 3.24 36.71
N ALA A 482 -25.58 1.91 36.67
CA ALA A 482 -26.51 1.19 37.54
C ALA A 482 -26.09 1.33 39.01
N GLN A 483 -24.80 1.40 39.26
CA GLN A 483 -24.22 1.76 40.56
C GLN A 483 -23.08 2.75 40.35
N PHE A 484 -23.11 3.87 41.05
CA PHE A 484 -22.07 4.88 41.03
C PHE A 484 -21.54 5.08 42.44
N ASP A 485 -20.27 4.82 42.64
CA ASP A 485 -19.59 5.06 43.93
C ASP A 485 -19.02 6.48 43.95
N LEU A 486 -19.44 7.24 44.94
CA LEU A 486 -19.00 8.60 45.19
C LEU A 486 -18.35 8.65 46.59
N PHE A 487 -17.02 8.48 46.65
CA PHE A 487 -16.24 8.44 47.91
C PHE A 487 -16.77 7.44 48.94
N GLY A 488 -17.10 6.21 48.46
CA GLY A 488 -17.64 5.14 49.32
C GLY A 488 -19.15 5.21 49.54
N TYR A 489 -19.85 6.21 48.98
CA TYR A 489 -21.30 6.29 48.99
C TYR A 489 -21.86 5.76 47.64
N ALA A 490 -22.59 4.67 47.70
CA ALA A 490 -23.15 4.02 46.55
C ALA A 490 -24.49 4.63 46.14
N LEU A 491 -24.55 5.29 45.01
CA LEU A 491 -25.78 5.79 44.37
C LEU A 491 -26.27 4.78 43.30
N GLU A 492 -27.56 4.55 43.27
CA GLU A 492 -28.17 3.63 42.27
C GLU A 492 -28.79 4.42 41.12
N ASP A 493 -28.74 3.82 39.91
CA ASP A 493 -29.38 4.32 38.67
C ASP A 493 -29.04 5.79 38.34
N VAL A 494 -27.77 6.14 38.37
CA VAL A 494 -27.28 7.52 38.17
C VAL A 494 -27.08 7.82 36.69
N ALA A 495 -27.73 8.87 36.21
CA ALA A 495 -27.41 9.49 34.94
C ALA A 495 -26.29 10.53 35.14
N LEU A 496 -25.14 10.26 34.52
CA LEU A 496 -23.96 11.12 34.56
C LEU A 496 -23.83 11.86 33.21
N GLY A 497 -23.63 13.17 33.29
CA GLY A 497 -23.28 13.99 32.14
C GLY A 497 -22.01 14.78 32.39
N LEU A 498 -21.05 14.78 31.44
CA LEU A 498 -19.85 15.62 31.52
C LEU A 498 -19.77 16.43 30.22
N TYR A 499 -19.65 17.73 30.37
CA TYR A 499 -19.65 18.70 29.28
C TYR A 499 -18.45 19.64 29.42
N PRO A 500 -17.57 19.74 28.42
CA PRO A 500 -16.52 20.72 28.41
C PRO A 500 -17.11 22.14 28.32
N ASP A 501 -16.57 23.07 29.07
CA ASP A 501 -16.88 24.49 29.03
C ASP A 501 -15.56 25.27 28.99
N ALA A 502 -15.57 26.54 28.59
CA ALA A 502 -14.34 27.34 28.48
C ALA A 502 -13.64 27.47 29.83
N GLY A 503 -12.51 26.79 30.05
CA GLY A 503 -11.73 26.79 31.29
C GLY A 503 -12.37 26.01 32.43
N SER A 504 -13.35 25.13 32.16
CA SER A 504 -14.01 24.33 33.19
C SER A 504 -14.69 23.09 32.60
N TRP A 505 -15.13 22.20 33.49
CA TRP A 505 -16.02 21.09 33.16
C TRP A 505 -17.31 21.20 33.92
N ARG A 506 -18.42 20.93 33.27
CA ARG A 506 -19.71 20.84 33.95
C ARG A 506 -20.13 19.37 34.01
N MET A 507 -20.20 18.83 35.21
CA MET A 507 -20.70 17.50 35.49
C MET A 507 -22.15 17.59 36.00
N THR A 508 -23.04 16.75 35.51
CA THR A 508 -24.42 16.61 36.00
C THR A 508 -24.61 15.22 36.56
N LEU A 509 -25.31 15.17 37.73
CA LEU A 509 -25.73 13.93 38.38
C LEU A 509 -27.24 13.97 38.51
N LEU A 510 -27.89 12.89 38.13
CA LEU A 510 -29.33 12.75 38.26
C LEU A 510 -29.70 11.33 38.67
N ASN A 511 -30.28 11.17 39.84
CA ASN A 511 -30.96 9.96 40.29
C ASN A 511 -32.10 10.30 41.29
N SER A 512 -32.63 9.32 42.00
CA SER A 512 -33.67 9.55 43.01
C SER A 512 -33.20 10.31 44.27
N GLU A 513 -31.91 10.31 44.54
CA GLU A 513 -31.31 10.92 45.75
C GLU A 513 -30.72 12.29 45.48
N VAL A 514 -30.08 12.47 44.33
CA VAL A 514 -29.36 13.69 43.94
C VAL A 514 -29.78 14.15 42.57
N ASP A 515 -30.14 15.41 42.43
CA ASP A 515 -30.32 16.10 41.15
C ASP A 515 -29.53 17.40 41.20
N GLY A 516 -28.53 17.53 40.30
CA GLY A 516 -27.73 18.73 40.28
C GLY A 516 -26.52 18.70 39.35
N MET A 517 -25.71 19.74 39.50
CA MET A 517 -24.48 19.91 38.74
C MET A 517 -23.29 20.33 39.62
N VAL A 518 -22.12 19.96 39.17
CA VAL A 518 -20.82 20.38 39.71
C VAL A 518 -20.02 21.03 38.57
N ARG A 519 -19.49 22.24 38.81
CA ARG A 519 -18.52 22.86 37.90
C ARG A 519 -17.12 22.66 38.45
N LEU A 520 -16.29 21.98 37.67
CA LEU A 520 -14.88 21.69 37.95
C LEU A 520 -14.04 22.71 37.16
N ASN A 521 -13.34 23.61 37.84
CA ASN A 521 -12.50 24.60 37.17
C ASN A 521 -11.13 24.02 36.87
N ASP A 522 -10.52 24.42 35.73
CA ASP A 522 -9.17 23.97 35.33
C ASP A 522 -8.09 24.60 36.27
N ASP A 523 -8.41 25.72 36.92
CA ASP A 523 -7.56 26.35 37.92
C ASP A 523 -7.88 25.76 39.30
N PRO A 524 -6.96 25.03 39.95
CA PRO A 524 -7.20 24.39 41.23
C PRO A 524 -7.40 25.37 42.40
N ASP A 525 -7.01 26.63 42.21
CA ASP A 525 -7.22 27.67 43.22
C ASP A 525 -8.66 28.22 43.22
N VAL A 526 -9.46 27.89 42.17
CA VAL A 526 -10.86 28.30 42.08
C VAL A 526 -11.75 27.22 42.70
N PRO A 527 -12.56 27.54 43.72
CA PRO A 527 -13.45 26.57 44.35
C PRO A 527 -14.41 25.92 43.38
N LEU A 528 -14.78 24.67 43.66
CA LEU A 528 -15.86 23.98 42.94
C LEU A 528 -17.17 24.74 43.11
N GLU A 529 -17.99 24.81 42.09
CA GLU A 529 -19.36 25.28 42.17
C GLU A 529 -20.31 24.08 42.16
N ILE A 530 -20.96 23.80 43.27
CA ILE A 530 -21.92 22.70 43.42
C ILE A 530 -23.33 23.29 43.56
N VAL A 531 -24.18 23.00 42.61
CA VAL A 531 -25.58 23.43 42.61
C VAL A 531 -26.46 22.18 42.51
N LEU A 532 -27.13 21.84 43.62
CA LEU A 532 -28.09 20.75 43.67
C LEU A 532 -29.50 21.33 43.61
N ASP A 533 -30.33 20.83 42.71
CA ASP A 533 -31.74 21.13 42.63
C ASP A 533 -32.49 20.39 43.74
N SER A 534 -32.15 19.14 44.01
CA SER A 534 -32.62 18.37 45.15
C SER A 534 -31.55 17.44 45.73
N LEU A 535 -31.63 17.26 47.06
CA LEU A 535 -30.87 16.25 47.78
C LEU A 535 -31.85 15.52 48.72
N ASN A 536 -32.09 14.24 48.44
CA ASN A 536 -32.98 13.39 49.23
C ASN A 536 -32.16 12.44 50.10
N LEU A 537 -32.13 12.67 51.39
CA LEU A 537 -31.45 11.81 52.36
C LEU A 537 -32.45 10.84 52.97
N ILE A 538 -32.17 9.56 52.95
CA ILE A 538 -33.03 8.51 53.51
C ILE A 538 -32.28 7.86 54.68
N SER A 539 -32.85 7.90 55.87
CA SER A 539 -32.29 7.22 57.05
C SER A 539 -32.82 5.79 57.11
N ASP A 540 -32.15 4.84 56.53
CA ASP A 540 -32.56 3.44 56.62
C ASP A 540 -31.93 2.68 57.82
N GLY A 541 -31.53 3.39 58.86
CA GLY A 541 -31.08 2.83 60.14
C GLY A 541 -29.79 2.01 60.10
N ALA A 542 -29.26 1.77 58.96
CA ALA A 542 -28.01 1.05 58.71
C ALA A 542 -26.87 1.96 58.23
N LEU A 543 -27.18 3.19 57.85
CA LEU A 543 -26.18 4.14 57.39
C LEU A 543 -25.34 4.63 58.57
N GLY A 544 -24.10 4.21 58.63
CA GLY A 544 -23.05 4.96 59.33
C GLY A 544 -23.04 6.39 58.79
N ASP A 545 -22.48 7.31 59.54
CA ASP A 545 -22.24 8.68 59.13
C ASP A 545 -21.68 8.70 57.70
N PRO A 546 -22.38 9.27 56.71
CA PRO A 546 -21.90 9.32 55.31
C PRO A 546 -20.58 10.08 55.15
N LEU A 547 -20.14 10.80 56.19
CA LEU A 547 -18.86 11.49 56.22
C LEU A 547 -17.75 10.68 56.92
N LEU A 548 -18.06 9.48 57.44
CA LEU A 548 -17.13 8.67 58.25
C LEU A 548 -15.92 8.14 57.50
N GLY A 549 -15.92 8.19 56.16
CA GLY A 549 -14.80 7.77 55.30
C GLY A 549 -14.05 8.92 54.64
N LEU A 550 -14.57 10.16 54.71
CA LEU A 550 -13.94 11.31 54.08
C LEU A 550 -12.95 11.98 55.05
N THR A 551 -11.72 12.11 54.60
CA THR A 551 -10.74 12.96 55.29
C THR A 551 -10.78 14.37 54.73
N SER A 552 -10.28 15.36 55.49
CA SER A 552 -10.20 16.74 55.00
C SER A 552 -9.32 16.89 53.76
N GLU A 553 -8.40 15.94 53.55
CA GLU A 553 -7.50 15.88 52.38
C GLU A 553 -8.21 15.45 51.11
N ASP A 554 -9.33 14.71 51.23
CA ASP A 554 -10.12 14.22 50.12
C ASP A 554 -11.10 15.27 49.55
N LEU A 555 -11.31 16.37 50.26
CA LEU A 555 -12.27 17.41 49.93
C LEU A 555 -11.60 18.62 49.29
N LEU A 556 -12.19 19.11 48.21
CA LEU A 556 -11.78 20.37 47.56
C LEU A 556 -12.60 21.56 48.07
N PRO A 557 -12.05 22.78 48.07
CA PRO A 557 -12.83 23.98 48.37
C PRO A 557 -14.04 24.07 47.42
N ALA A 558 -15.23 24.32 48.00
CA ALA A 558 -16.45 24.36 47.20
C ALA A 558 -17.46 25.41 47.68
N ASP A 559 -18.12 26.06 46.74
CA ASP A 559 -19.31 26.87 46.96
C ASP A 559 -20.53 25.98 46.66
N VAL A 560 -21.31 25.68 47.69
CA VAL A 560 -22.41 24.72 47.62
C VAL A 560 -23.75 25.46 47.77
N LEU A 561 -24.65 25.21 46.88
CA LEU A 561 -26.03 25.63 46.88
C LEU A 561 -26.95 24.43 46.70
N ILE A 562 -27.79 24.10 47.65
CA ILE A 562 -28.82 23.07 47.57
C ILE A 562 -30.19 23.78 47.63
N ARG A 563 -31.01 23.63 46.58
CA ARG A 563 -32.28 24.32 46.48
C ARG A 563 -33.35 23.69 47.35
N SER A 564 -33.32 22.35 47.47
CA SER A 564 -34.25 21.60 48.32
C SER A 564 -33.56 20.41 48.96
N VAL A 565 -33.54 20.36 50.27
CA VAL A 565 -33.04 19.22 51.06
C VAL A 565 -34.22 18.47 51.62
N TYR A 566 -34.33 17.18 51.33
CA TYR A 566 -35.30 16.29 51.93
C TYR A 566 -34.60 15.29 52.84
N TRP A 567 -35.15 15.03 54.01
CA TRP A 567 -34.70 13.98 54.90
C TRP A 567 -35.90 13.12 55.34
N ASP A 568 -35.85 11.84 54.96
CA ASP A 568 -37.00 10.90 55.16
C ASP A 568 -38.31 11.44 54.64
N GLY A 569 -38.28 12.21 53.53
CA GLY A 569 -39.41 12.79 52.85
C GLY A 569 -39.93 14.12 53.46
N GLU A 570 -39.30 14.63 54.51
CA GLU A 570 -39.59 15.96 55.07
C GLU A 570 -38.68 17.01 54.41
N ASP A 571 -39.26 18.19 54.11
CA ASP A 571 -38.57 19.30 53.43
C ASP A 571 -37.82 20.17 54.46
N TYR A 572 -36.51 20.25 54.36
CA TYR A 572 -35.60 21.08 55.17
C TYR A 572 -35.17 22.35 54.41
N GLY A 573 -35.77 22.66 53.27
CA GLY A 573 -35.61 23.89 52.54
C GLY A 573 -34.26 24.02 51.81
N ARG A 574 -33.89 25.28 51.60
CA ARG A 574 -32.70 25.66 50.82
C ARG A 574 -31.50 25.83 51.73
N TRP A 575 -30.34 25.29 51.31
CA TRP A 575 -29.07 25.40 52.00
C TRP A 575 -28.01 26.03 51.09
N GLN A 576 -27.18 26.91 51.68
CA GLN A 576 -26.04 27.49 50.99
C GLN A 576 -24.87 27.61 51.95
N PHE A 577 -23.68 27.21 51.55
CA PHE A 577 -22.47 27.33 52.35
C PHE A 577 -21.22 27.27 51.47
N ARG A 578 -20.08 27.71 52.01
CA ARG A 578 -18.76 27.50 51.46
C ARG A 578 -18.02 26.46 52.27
N LEU A 579 -17.50 25.43 51.60
CA LEU A 579 -16.70 24.37 52.19
C LEU A 579 -15.23 24.71 51.97
N GLN A 580 -14.46 24.71 53.04
CA GLN A 580 -13.04 25.03 53.08
C GLN A 580 -12.31 23.97 53.91
N PRO A 581 -11.76 22.92 53.25
CA PRO A 581 -10.95 21.92 53.94
C PRO A 581 -9.60 22.51 54.35
N ASN A 582 -9.04 22.02 55.45
CA ASN A 582 -7.68 22.23 55.87
C ASN A 582 -7.12 20.92 56.46
N ASP A 583 -5.85 20.86 56.79
CA ASP A 583 -5.14 19.63 57.21
C ASP A 583 -5.78 18.85 58.36
N GLU A 584 -6.61 19.48 59.19
CA GLU A 584 -7.19 18.84 60.38
C GLU A 584 -8.73 18.87 60.41
N SER A 585 -9.38 19.70 59.58
CA SER A 585 -10.82 19.94 59.69
C SER A 585 -11.41 20.53 58.41
N VAL A 586 -12.73 20.46 58.31
CA VAL A 586 -13.50 21.10 57.26
C VAL A 586 -14.29 22.27 57.84
N LEU A 587 -13.98 23.47 57.34
CA LEU A 587 -14.70 24.69 57.78
C LEU A 587 -15.88 24.93 56.83
N LEU A 588 -17.08 25.03 57.42
CA LEU A 588 -18.25 25.53 56.71
C LEU A 588 -18.42 27.03 57.04
N SER A 589 -18.31 27.88 56.03
CA SER A 589 -18.51 29.31 56.15
C SER A 589 -19.68 29.78 55.31
N ASN A 590 -20.25 30.96 55.65
CA ASN A 590 -21.42 31.54 54.97
C ASN A 590 -22.65 30.63 54.95
N LEU A 591 -22.83 29.81 56.00
CA LEU A 591 -23.95 28.87 56.09
C LEU A 591 -25.27 29.63 56.26
N THR A 592 -26.20 29.37 55.33
CA THR A 592 -27.60 29.83 55.39
C THR A 592 -28.51 28.65 55.10
N ALA A 593 -29.59 28.52 55.92
CA ALA A 593 -30.69 27.58 55.70
C ALA A 593 -32.02 28.35 55.73
N GLN A 594 -32.90 28.13 54.76
CA GLN A 594 -34.17 28.84 54.64
C GLN A 594 -35.31 27.88 54.38
#